data_c33ccd2eb0c70064f0221a97cda01942
#
_entry.id   c33ccd2eb0c70064f0221a97cda01942
#
_cell.length_a   1.000
_cell.length_b   1.000
_cell.length_c   1.000
_cell.angle_alpha   90.00
_cell.angle_beta   90.00
_cell.angle_gamma   90.00
#
_symmetry.space_group_name_H-M   'P 1'
#
loop_
_entity.id
_entity.type
_entity.pdbx_description
1 polymer ?
#
loop_
_entity_poly.entity_id
_entity_poly.type
_entity_poly.pdbx_seq_one_letter_code
_entity_poly.pdbx_strand_id
1 'polypeptide(L)'
;MHAEELGGEVEECGPAPGLGVDSEGAQALAEPGRGDGPPGQVAGEQPGGGRRGSQTLNSDKLGDIFSDMRSPPSALLPILRSQVAGDLLALLYLHPEAEYSLTEVASATGASLNAVHYEAGKLSEAGLISTRKRGNLRLARAVTDSLLSRPLTDLLAVTYGPLPVLTDLLADVEGIAEAYIYGSWAARYRGEPGPAPADVDVLVIGTADPDSLDEAAEQAQRTLHRPVNIRRVRPETWRAASPADPFLQSVKTRPLVSIGRNAA
;
A
#
# COMPACT_ATOMS: atom_id res chain seq x y z
N MET A 1 -55.64 21.96 -19.89
CA MET A 1 -56.67 21.67 -18.90
C MET A 1 -56.26 20.42 -18.16
N HIS A 2 -56.28 20.56 -16.86
CA HIS A 2 -56.03 19.67 -15.72
C HIS A 2 -54.60 19.49 -15.26
N ALA A 3 -54.32 20.30 -14.24
CA ALA A 3 -53.31 20.05 -13.21
C ALA A 3 -53.92 19.04 -12.20
N GLU A 4 -53.12 18.12 -11.72
CA GLU A 4 -53.38 17.39 -10.46
C GLU A 4 -52.17 17.54 -9.54
N GLU A 5 -52.43 18.31 -8.49
CA GLU A 5 -51.63 18.40 -7.29
C GLU A 5 -51.78 17.09 -6.50
N LEU A 6 -50.66 16.51 -6.06
CA LEU A 6 -50.62 15.57 -4.96
C LEU A 6 -49.66 16.09 -3.89
N GLY A 7 -50.25 16.61 -2.84
CA GLY A 7 -49.58 16.93 -1.60
C GLY A 7 -49.20 15.64 -0.84
N GLY A 8 -47.97 15.59 -0.33
CA GLY A 8 -47.46 14.58 0.55
C GLY A 8 -46.99 15.24 1.86
N GLU A 9 -47.59 14.81 2.93
CA GLU A 9 -47.39 15.27 4.30
C GLU A 9 -45.98 15.07 4.80
N VAL A 10 -45.46 16.06 5.48
CA VAL A 10 -44.21 16.00 6.27
C VAL A 10 -44.54 15.50 7.68
N GLU A 11 -44.11 14.31 8.02
CA GLU A 11 -44.13 13.78 9.39
C GLU A 11 -42.96 14.37 10.20
N GLU A 12 -43.31 15.17 11.20
CA GLU A 12 -42.39 15.63 12.25
C GLU A 12 -42.07 14.45 13.20
N CYS A 13 -40.80 14.08 13.26
CA CYS A 13 -40.28 13.13 14.24
C CYS A 13 -39.74 13.88 15.46
N GLY A 14 -40.39 13.73 16.59
CA GLY A 14 -40.08 14.36 17.87
C GLY A 14 -38.83 13.76 18.55
N PRO A 15 -38.31 14.42 19.59
CA PRO A 15 -37.03 14.07 20.20
C PRO A 15 -37.12 12.86 21.13
N ALA A 16 -36.06 12.00 21.05
CA ALA A 16 -35.88 10.86 21.95
C ALA A 16 -35.37 11.29 23.34
N PRO A 17 -35.71 10.52 24.40
CA PRO A 17 -35.44 10.89 25.79
C PRO A 17 -33.99 10.61 26.22
N GLY A 18 -33.48 11.48 27.09
CA GLY A 18 -32.20 11.40 27.73
C GLY A 18 -32.04 10.21 28.68
N LEU A 19 -30.86 9.65 28.75
CA LEU A 19 -30.41 8.73 29.79
C LEU A 19 -29.33 9.39 30.63
N GLY A 20 -29.59 9.31 31.93
CA GLY A 20 -28.90 9.97 33.00
C GLY A 20 -27.44 9.50 33.21
N VAL A 21 -26.70 10.43 33.71
CA VAL A 21 -25.37 10.24 34.31
C VAL A 21 -25.53 9.82 35.75
N ASP A 22 -24.95 8.70 36.14
CA ASP A 22 -24.65 8.39 37.53
C ASP A 22 -23.13 8.31 37.72
N SER A 23 -22.65 9.26 38.49
CA SER A 23 -21.33 9.32 39.11
C SER A 23 -21.41 8.53 40.42
N GLU A 24 -20.40 7.68 40.69
CA GLU A 24 -19.75 7.48 42.03
C GLU A 24 -18.82 6.28 42.01
N GLY A 25 -17.65 6.44 42.63
CA GLY A 25 -16.81 5.29 43.00
C GLY A 25 -15.30 5.52 42.90
N ALA A 26 -14.79 6.53 43.61
CA ALA A 26 -13.37 6.60 43.92
C ALA A 26 -13.03 5.61 45.04
N GLN A 27 -11.98 4.81 44.86
CA GLN A 27 -11.17 4.29 45.99
C GLN A 27 -9.72 4.03 45.58
N ALA A 28 -8.85 4.78 46.23
CA ALA A 28 -7.40 4.62 46.28
C ALA A 28 -7.01 3.51 47.26
N LEU A 29 -5.77 3.04 47.15
CA LEU A 29 -4.85 2.42 48.11
C LEU A 29 -4.06 1.30 47.41
N ALA A 30 -2.77 1.07 47.47
CA ALA A 30 -1.63 1.55 48.24
C ALA A 30 -0.39 0.88 47.58
N GLU A 31 0.73 1.57 47.49
CA GLU A 31 2.07 0.94 47.51
C GLU A 31 2.41 0.58 48.97
N PRO A 32 3.33 -0.35 49.25
CA PRO A 32 4.77 -0.14 49.08
C PRO A 32 5.62 -1.43 48.94
N GLY A 33 6.90 -1.29 48.63
CA GLY A 33 7.89 -2.34 48.83
C GLY A 33 9.22 -2.12 48.15
N ARG A 34 10.09 -1.30 48.79
CA ARG A 34 11.55 -1.29 48.56
C ARG A 34 12.18 -2.57 49.09
N GLY A 35 13.21 -3.08 48.41
CA GLY A 35 14.12 -4.09 48.87
C GLY A 35 15.50 -3.92 48.24
N ASP A 36 16.40 -3.34 49.01
CA ASP A 36 17.84 -3.17 48.76
C ASP A 36 18.61 -4.50 48.95
N GLY A 37 19.78 -4.60 48.27
CA GLY A 37 20.88 -5.41 48.75
C GLY A 37 21.85 -5.95 47.70
N PRO A 38 23.15 -5.77 47.87
CA PRO A 38 24.17 -5.84 46.85
C PRO A 38 25.06 -7.11 46.90
N PRO A 39 26.35 -7.13 46.42
CA PRO A 39 26.80 -7.87 45.26
C PRO A 39 27.68 -9.09 45.63
N GLY A 40 27.86 -9.99 44.70
CA GLY A 40 28.79 -11.11 44.85
C GLY A 40 29.61 -11.32 43.58
N GLN A 41 30.86 -10.88 43.63
CA GLN A 41 31.92 -11.30 42.71
C GLN A 41 32.41 -12.69 43.09
N VAL A 42 32.61 -13.56 42.12
CA VAL A 42 33.64 -14.62 42.21
C VAL A 42 34.20 -14.89 40.79
N ALA A 43 35.51 -14.79 40.74
CA ALA A 43 36.37 -15.16 39.64
C ALA A 43 36.58 -16.69 39.58
N GLY A 44 36.88 -17.19 38.38
CA GLY A 44 37.29 -18.60 38.21
C GLY A 44 37.51 -18.97 36.77
N GLU A 45 38.75 -18.85 36.35
CA GLU A 45 39.57 -19.74 35.48
C GLU A 45 39.02 -20.36 34.20
N GLN A 46 39.75 -20.08 33.14
CA GLN A 46 39.82 -20.87 31.90
C GLN A 46 40.64 -22.18 32.11
N PRO A 47 40.46 -23.21 31.25
CA PRO A 47 41.41 -23.38 30.16
C PRO A 47 40.87 -23.90 28.82
N GLY A 48 41.42 -23.35 27.78
CA GLY A 48 42.08 -23.94 26.61
C GLY A 48 41.37 -24.97 25.70
N GLY A 49 41.34 -24.62 24.39
CA GLY A 49 41.51 -25.61 23.34
C GLY A 49 40.41 -25.78 22.32
N GLY A 50 40.66 -25.42 21.09
CA GLY A 50 39.91 -25.98 19.96
C GLY A 50 39.47 -24.96 18.91
N ARG A 51 40.41 -24.47 18.09
CA ARG A 51 40.09 -23.78 16.82
C ARG A 51 39.37 -24.74 15.87
N ARG A 52 38.08 -24.54 15.64
CA ARG A 52 37.42 -24.90 14.42
C ARG A 52 36.82 -23.62 13.83
N GLY A 53 37.30 -23.29 12.61
CA GLY A 53 36.87 -22.09 11.90
C GLY A 53 35.37 -22.12 11.59
N SER A 54 34.63 -21.37 12.36
CA SER A 54 33.30 -20.91 11.97
C SER A 54 33.53 -19.69 11.07
N GLN A 55 33.30 -19.84 9.79
CA GLN A 55 33.09 -18.68 8.93
C GLN A 55 31.82 -17.98 9.44
N THR A 56 32.02 -16.99 10.28
CA THR A 56 30.96 -16.01 10.59
C THR A 56 30.66 -15.28 9.29
N LEU A 57 29.51 -15.57 8.72
CA LEU A 57 28.92 -14.74 7.66
C LEU A 57 28.81 -13.32 8.26
N ASN A 58 29.60 -12.42 7.68
CA ASN A 58 29.69 -11.02 8.08
C ASN A 58 28.29 -10.41 8.01
N SER A 59 27.79 -9.94 9.16
CA SER A 59 26.51 -9.21 9.29
C SER A 59 26.45 -7.99 8.39
N ASP A 60 27.59 -7.46 7.96
CA ASP A 60 27.68 -6.31 7.04
C ASP A 60 27.23 -6.65 5.61
N LYS A 61 27.42 -7.90 5.14
CA LYS A 61 26.94 -8.32 3.83
C LYS A 61 25.43 -8.57 3.78
N LEU A 62 24.79 -8.90 4.92
CA LEU A 62 23.33 -9.00 4.96
C LEU A 62 22.67 -7.60 4.90
N GLY A 63 23.30 -6.59 5.49
CA GLY A 63 22.83 -5.20 5.44
C GLY A 63 22.75 -4.65 4.01
N ASP A 64 23.75 -4.96 3.18
CA ASP A 64 23.82 -4.46 1.80
C ASP A 64 22.80 -5.12 0.87
N ILE A 65 22.47 -6.40 1.09
CA ILE A 65 21.45 -7.11 0.28
C ILE A 65 20.02 -6.58 0.57
N PHE A 66 19.77 -6.13 1.79
CA PHE A 66 18.46 -5.55 2.15
C PHE A 66 18.36 -4.04 1.87
N SER A 67 19.48 -3.34 1.66
CA SER A 67 19.49 -1.92 1.29
C SER A 67 18.98 -1.66 -0.13
N ASP A 68 19.16 -2.63 -1.04
CA ASP A 68 18.82 -2.48 -2.46
C ASP A 68 17.35 -2.82 -2.79
N MET A 69 16.57 -3.30 -1.81
CA MET A 69 15.15 -3.64 -1.99
C MET A 69 14.17 -2.54 -1.54
N ARG A 70 14.66 -1.37 -1.16
CA ARG A 70 13.77 -0.26 -0.76
C ARG A 70 13.38 0.53 -2.00
N SER A 71 12.10 0.48 -2.35
CA SER A 71 11.52 1.44 -3.28
C SER A 71 11.94 2.86 -2.89
N PRO A 72 12.22 3.75 -3.85
CA PRO A 72 12.57 5.13 -3.54
C PRO A 72 11.50 5.77 -2.66
N PRO A 73 11.87 6.67 -1.75
CA PRO A 73 10.90 7.29 -0.85
C PRO A 73 9.84 8.05 -1.65
N SER A 74 8.59 7.85 -1.30
CA SER A 74 7.46 8.52 -1.95
C SER A 74 7.57 10.04 -1.89
N ALA A 75 7.15 10.73 -2.96
CA ALA A 75 7.03 12.18 -3.02
C ALA A 75 6.14 12.78 -1.91
N LEU A 76 5.28 11.97 -1.29
CA LEU A 76 4.45 12.36 -0.13
C LEU A 76 5.19 12.28 1.20
N LEU A 77 6.40 11.75 1.25
CA LEU A 77 7.13 11.56 2.51
C LEU A 77 7.27 12.85 3.35
N PRO A 78 7.53 14.03 2.76
CA PRO A 78 7.56 15.26 3.52
C PRO A 78 6.24 15.61 4.22
N ILE A 79 5.10 15.18 3.67
CA ILE A 79 3.76 15.42 4.20
C ILE A 79 3.40 14.35 5.23
N LEU A 80 3.65 13.08 4.93
CA LEU A 80 3.30 11.94 5.80
C LEU A 80 4.28 11.75 6.96
N ARG A 81 5.47 12.34 6.90
CA ARG A 81 6.56 12.26 7.91
C ARG A 81 7.05 10.84 8.24
N SER A 82 6.47 9.81 7.64
CA SER A 82 6.80 8.40 7.88
C SER A 82 6.53 7.60 6.63
N GLN A 83 7.57 6.90 6.13
CA GLN A 83 7.42 5.96 5.02
C GLN A 83 6.43 4.86 5.39
N VAL A 84 6.53 4.34 6.62
CA VAL A 84 5.65 3.27 7.12
C VAL A 84 4.17 3.69 7.13
N ALA A 85 3.87 4.97 7.47
CA ALA A 85 2.51 5.48 7.41
C ALA A 85 2.00 5.55 5.96
N GLY A 86 2.87 5.98 5.02
CA GLY A 86 2.54 6.04 3.60
C GLY A 86 2.28 4.66 3.02
N ASP A 87 3.15 3.71 3.26
CA ASP A 87 3.05 2.33 2.78
C ASP A 87 1.81 1.63 3.37
N LEU A 88 1.56 1.81 4.67
CA LEU A 88 0.37 1.29 5.35
C LEU A 88 -0.92 1.86 4.74
N LEU A 89 -0.99 3.18 4.54
CA LEU A 89 -2.14 3.82 3.91
C LEU A 89 -2.31 3.35 2.47
N ALA A 90 -1.23 3.27 1.70
CA ALA A 90 -1.27 2.81 0.32
C ALA A 90 -1.78 1.36 0.23
N LEU A 91 -1.24 0.46 1.06
CA LEU A 91 -1.68 -0.93 1.10
C LEU A 91 -3.18 -1.04 1.40
N LEU A 92 -3.69 -0.29 2.38
CA LEU A 92 -5.09 -0.39 2.79
C LEU A 92 -6.05 0.33 1.84
N TYR A 93 -5.72 1.54 1.38
CA TYR A 93 -6.62 2.35 0.54
C TYR A 93 -6.64 1.93 -0.92
N LEU A 94 -5.55 1.35 -1.42
CA LEU A 94 -5.52 0.79 -2.77
C LEU A 94 -6.12 -0.64 -2.82
N HIS A 95 -6.36 -1.27 -1.65
CA HIS A 95 -7.03 -2.57 -1.50
C HIS A 95 -8.18 -2.47 -0.48
N PRO A 96 -9.20 -1.61 -0.73
CA PRO A 96 -10.23 -1.30 0.26
C PRO A 96 -11.12 -2.49 0.62
N GLU A 97 -11.15 -3.52 -0.23
CA GLU A 97 -11.86 -4.78 -0.01
C GLU A 97 -11.14 -5.71 0.96
N ALA A 98 -9.82 -5.49 1.18
CA ALA A 98 -9.00 -6.37 2.00
C ALA A 98 -8.87 -5.88 3.44
N GLU A 99 -8.58 -6.81 4.32
CA GLU A 99 -8.25 -6.59 5.72
C GLU A 99 -6.95 -7.32 6.02
N TYR A 100 -5.95 -6.61 6.52
CA TYR A 100 -4.62 -7.13 6.78
C TYR A 100 -4.31 -7.16 8.27
N SER A 101 -3.65 -8.21 8.74
CA SER A 101 -3.03 -8.17 10.07
C SER A 101 -1.82 -7.23 10.07
N LEU A 102 -1.52 -6.61 11.19
CA LEU A 102 -0.34 -5.72 11.27
C LEU A 102 0.97 -6.47 11.01
N THR A 103 1.00 -7.79 11.19
CA THR A 103 2.13 -8.64 10.82
C THR A 103 2.26 -8.79 9.29
N GLU A 104 1.15 -8.98 8.58
CA GLU A 104 1.14 -9.00 7.11
C GLU A 104 1.55 -7.64 6.55
N VAL A 105 1.06 -6.54 7.14
CA VAL A 105 1.50 -5.19 6.76
C VAL A 105 3.01 -5.02 6.95
N ALA A 106 3.56 -5.45 8.08
CA ALA A 106 5.00 -5.37 8.34
C ALA A 106 5.81 -6.17 7.32
N SER A 107 5.33 -7.37 6.96
CA SER A 107 5.95 -8.20 5.92
C SER A 107 5.88 -7.55 4.53
N ALA A 108 4.72 -7.00 4.17
CA ALA A 108 4.48 -6.39 2.87
C ALA A 108 5.28 -5.10 2.67
N THR A 109 5.44 -4.29 3.72
CA THR A 109 6.14 -2.98 3.66
C THR A 109 7.62 -3.07 4.02
N GLY A 110 8.11 -4.22 4.48
CA GLY A 110 9.47 -4.37 4.99
C GLY A 110 9.75 -3.58 6.29
N ALA A 111 8.71 -3.05 6.93
CA ALA A 111 8.83 -2.28 8.15
C ALA A 111 8.87 -3.18 9.40
N SER A 112 9.44 -2.67 10.51
CA SER A 112 9.35 -3.39 11.77
C SER A 112 7.91 -3.41 12.29
N LEU A 113 7.51 -4.52 12.92
CA LEU A 113 6.16 -4.67 13.48
C LEU A 113 5.83 -3.57 14.50
N ASN A 114 6.82 -3.11 15.29
CA ASN A 114 6.63 -2.02 16.25
C ASN A 114 6.33 -0.69 15.57
N ALA A 115 7.01 -0.38 14.43
CA ALA A 115 6.73 0.82 13.65
C ALA A 115 5.32 0.77 13.05
N VAL A 116 4.91 -0.39 12.51
CA VAL A 116 3.56 -0.59 11.98
C VAL A 116 2.50 -0.43 13.07
N HIS A 117 2.71 -1.00 14.26
CA HIS A 117 1.80 -0.83 15.39
C HIS A 117 1.64 0.64 15.81
N TYR A 118 2.75 1.37 15.86
CA TYR A 118 2.75 2.79 16.22
C TYR A 118 1.99 3.64 15.21
N GLU A 119 2.28 3.47 13.92
CA GLU A 119 1.60 4.24 12.86
C GLU A 119 0.14 3.83 12.73
N ALA A 120 -0.19 2.54 12.83
CA ALA A 120 -1.58 2.07 12.80
C ALA A 120 -2.40 2.64 13.97
N GLY A 121 -1.80 2.80 15.16
CA GLY A 121 -2.44 3.48 16.29
C GLY A 121 -2.82 4.91 15.94
N LYS A 122 -1.87 5.71 15.46
CA LYS A 122 -2.09 7.11 15.06
C LYS A 122 -3.12 7.28 13.94
N LEU A 123 -3.02 6.43 12.90
CA LEU A 123 -3.94 6.48 11.78
C LEU A 123 -5.36 6.06 12.18
N SER A 124 -5.49 5.15 13.15
CA SER A 124 -6.77 4.75 13.73
C SER A 124 -7.38 5.86 14.58
N GLU A 125 -6.57 6.55 15.39
CA GLU A 125 -7.01 7.74 16.16
C GLU A 125 -7.44 8.89 15.25
N ALA A 126 -6.78 9.05 14.10
CA ALA A 126 -7.16 10.03 13.09
C ALA A 126 -8.40 9.63 12.27
N GLY A 127 -8.96 8.42 12.48
CA GLY A 127 -10.12 7.93 11.75
C GLY A 127 -9.86 7.56 10.29
N LEU A 128 -8.59 7.42 9.89
CA LEU A 128 -8.22 7.03 8.52
C LEU A 128 -8.29 5.53 8.30
N ILE A 129 -7.98 4.75 9.33
CA ILE A 129 -8.11 3.30 9.30
C ILE A 129 -8.95 2.82 10.49
N SER A 130 -9.57 1.67 10.34
CA SER A 130 -10.17 0.95 11.46
C SER A 130 -9.33 -0.25 11.85
N THR A 131 -9.20 -0.51 13.15
CA THR A 131 -8.49 -1.69 13.64
C THR A 131 -9.38 -2.51 14.55
N ARG A 132 -9.32 -3.85 14.40
CA ARG A 132 -10.04 -4.78 15.28
C ARG A 132 -9.15 -5.94 15.70
N LYS A 133 -9.47 -6.53 16.83
CA LYS A 133 -8.77 -7.73 17.32
C LYS A 133 -9.50 -9.00 16.85
N ARG A 134 -8.73 -9.96 16.31
CA ARG A 134 -9.22 -11.29 15.97
C ARG A 134 -8.24 -12.33 16.51
N GLY A 135 -8.60 -12.95 17.63
CA GLY A 135 -7.66 -13.80 18.38
C GLY A 135 -6.44 -12.99 18.84
N ASN A 136 -5.25 -13.45 18.47
CA ASN A 136 -3.99 -12.78 18.80
C ASN A 136 -3.56 -11.76 17.72
N LEU A 137 -4.31 -11.64 16.63
CA LEU A 137 -4.01 -10.72 15.54
C LEU A 137 -4.76 -9.40 15.72
N ARG A 138 -4.11 -8.30 15.38
CA ARG A 138 -4.73 -6.99 15.18
C ARG A 138 -4.86 -6.76 13.68
N LEU A 139 -6.09 -6.69 13.20
CA LEU A 139 -6.42 -6.46 11.80
C LEU A 139 -6.67 -4.98 11.57
N ALA A 140 -6.30 -4.50 10.37
CA ALA A 140 -6.50 -3.14 9.91
C ALA A 140 -7.14 -3.11 8.54
N ARG A 141 -8.00 -2.11 8.29
CA ARG A 141 -8.59 -1.82 6.98
C ARG A 141 -8.79 -0.32 6.80
N ALA A 142 -8.87 0.15 5.56
CA ALA A 142 -9.20 1.53 5.27
C ALA A 142 -10.62 1.90 5.74
N VAL A 143 -10.81 3.15 6.16
CA VAL A 143 -12.12 3.75 6.39
C VAL A 143 -12.55 4.43 5.09
N THR A 144 -13.51 3.82 4.36
CA THR A 144 -13.89 4.21 3.00
C THR A 144 -15.14 5.08 2.91
N ASP A 145 -15.85 5.27 4.01
CA ASP A 145 -17.11 6.03 4.13
C ASP A 145 -16.91 7.49 4.58
N SER A 146 -15.66 7.94 4.75
CA SER A 146 -15.34 9.32 5.11
C SER A 146 -15.15 10.22 3.87
N LEU A 147 -15.37 11.54 4.04
CA LEU A 147 -15.12 12.54 2.98
C LEU A 147 -13.65 12.60 2.54
N LEU A 148 -12.72 12.15 3.39
CA LEU A 148 -11.28 12.10 3.10
C LEU A 148 -10.90 10.87 2.28
N SER A 149 -11.74 9.84 2.24
CA SER A 149 -11.40 8.55 1.64
C SER A 149 -11.03 8.69 0.17
N ARG A 150 -11.88 9.30 -0.64
CA ARG A 150 -11.63 9.45 -2.08
C ARG A 150 -10.40 10.31 -2.39
N PRO A 151 -10.27 11.55 -1.87
CA PRO A 151 -9.06 12.36 -2.11
C PRO A 151 -7.77 11.68 -1.67
N LEU A 152 -7.80 10.97 -0.54
CA LEU A 152 -6.64 10.22 -0.04
C LEU A 152 -6.30 9.03 -0.96
N THR A 153 -7.29 8.28 -1.40
CA THR A 153 -7.10 7.18 -2.36
C THR A 153 -6.50 7.70 -3.67
N ASP A 154 -7.02 8.78 -4.23
CA ASP A 154 -6.53 9.38 -5.47
C ASP A 154 -5.06 9.84 -5.31
N LEU A 155 -4.72 10.47 -4.18
CA LEU A 155 -3.36 10.88 -3.87
C LEU A 155 -2.40 9.68 -3.73
N LEU A 156 -2.82 8.64 -3.00
CA LEU A 156 -2.04 7.41 -2.84
C LEU A 156 -1.88 6.65 -4.16
N ALA A 157 -2.91 6.64 -5.01
CA ALA A 157 -2.82 6.02 -6.34
C ALA A 157 -1.74 6.67 -7.21
N VAL A 158 -1.60 7.99 -7.15
CA VAL A 158 -0.58 8.72 -7.93
C VAL A 158 0.83 8.49 -7.39
N THR A 159 0.98 8.28 -6.08
CA THR A 159 2.29 8.28 -5.41
C THR A 159 2.82 6.89 -5.05
N TYR A 160 1.92 5.93 -4.83
CA TYR A 160 2.24 4.53 -4.47
C TYR A 160 1.59 3.51 -5.41
N GLY A 161 0.79 3.96 -6.37
CA GLY A 161 0.09 3.08 -7.29
C GLY A 161 0.96 2.58 -8.45
N PRO A 162 0.33 1.99 -9.48
CA PRO A 162 1.05 1.36 -10.58
C PRO A 162 1.98 2.27 -11.36
N LEU A 163 1.65 3.57 -11.51
CA LEU A 163 2.43 4.46 -12.37
C LEU A 163 3.86 4.67 -11.89
N PRO A 164 4.14 5.08 -10.62
CA PRO A 164 5.51 5.21 -10.15
C PRO A 164 6.27 3.87 -10.14
N VAL A 165 5.63 2.80 -9.67
CA VAL A 165 6.26 1.46 -9.60
C VAL A 165 6.70 0.98 -10.99
N LEU A 166 5.82 1.10 -11.99
CA LEU A 166 6.14 0.69 -13.35
C LEU A 166 7.13 1.62 -14.04
N THR A 167 7.13 2.91 -13.69
CA THR A 167 8.12 3.86 -14.21
C THR A 167 9.52 3.43 -13.79
N ASP A 168 9.72 3.09 -12.53
CA ASP A 168 11.01 2.65 -12.01
C ASP A 168 11.42 1.29 -12.59
N LEU A 169 10.52 0.30 -12.59
CA LEU A 169 10.83 -1.06 -13.06
C LEU A 169 11.08 -1.16 -14.57
N LEU A 170 10.42 -0.33 -15.39
CA LEU A 170 10.59 -0.35 -16.84
C LEU A 170 11.68 0.62 -17.33
N ALA A 171 12.26 1.44 -16.45
CA ALA A 171 13.29 2.41 -16.82
C ALA A 171 14.51 1.74 -17.47
N ASP A 172 14.95 0.63 -16.90
CA ASP A 172 16.17 -0.09 -17.27
C ASP A 172 15.92 -1.22 -18.28
N VAL A 173 14.67 -1.47 -18.68
CA VAL A 173 14.34 -2.49 -19.68
C VAL A 173 14.63 -1.97 -21.07
N GLU A 174 15.58 -2.60 -21.75
CA GLU A 174 15.97 -2.22 -23.11
C GLU A 174 14.87 -2.59 -24.13
N GLY A 175 14.84 -1.86 -25.23
CA GLY A 175 13.94 -2.15 -26.36
C GLY A 175 12.49 -1.64 -26.19
N ILE A 176 12.17 -0.93 -25.11
CA ILE A 176 10.90 -0.23 -24.93
C ILE A 176 10.97 1.12 -25.65
N ALA A 177 10.09 1.34 -26.63
CA ALA A 177 9.90 2.63 -27.28
C ALA A 177 8.86 3.49 -26.54
N GLU A 178 7.74 2.90 -26.17
CA GLU A 178 6.66 3.54 -25.42
C GLU A 178 6.04 2.51 -24.46
N ALA A 179 5.55 2.99 -23.31
CA ALA A 179 4.80 2.15 -22.37
C ALA A 179 3.59 2.92 -21.80
N TYR A 180 2.49 2.21 -21.59
CA TYR A 180 1.22 2.78 -21.12
C TYR A 180 0.52 1.86 -20.14
N ILE A 181 -0.07 2.44 -19.10
CA ILE A 181 -1.13 1.79 -18.33
C ILE A 181 -2.43 2.01 -19.12
N TYR A 182 -3.23 0.96 -19.29
CA TYR A 182 -4.56 1.04 -19.93
C TYR A 182 -5.62 0.37 -19.05
N GLY A 183 -6.86 0.29 -19.55
CA GLY A 183 -7.94 -0.37 -18.81
C GLY A 183 -8.43 0.42 -17.61
N SER A 184 -8.80 -0.30 -16.54
CA SER A 184 -9.46 0.27 -15.38
C SER A 184 -8.58 1.21 -14.56
N TRP A 185 -7.26 0.97 -14.47
CA TRP A 185 -6.33 1.90 -13.82
C TRP A 185 -6.17 3.21 -14.58
N ALA A 186 -6.07 3.16 -15.91
CA ALA A 186 -6.00 4.38 -16.71
C ALA A 186 -7.28 5.23 -16.55
N ALA A 187 -8.45 4.59 -16.50
CA ALA A 187 -9.71 5.24 -16.18
C ALA A 187 -9.70 5.93 -14.80
N ARG A 188 -9.16 5.25 -13.75
CA ARG A 188 -9.01 5.83 -12.40
C ARG A 188 -8.10 7.04 -12.41
N TYR A 189 -6.94 6.98 -13.06
CA TYR A 189 -6.02 8.12 -13.19
C TYR A 189 -6.65 9.32 -13.94
N ARG A 190 -7.67 9.10 -14.76
CA ARG A 190 -8.45 10.15 -15.43
C ARG A 190 -9.68 10.60 -14.63
N GLY A 191 -9.84 10.10 -13.39
CA GLY A 191 -10.92 10.50 -12.49
C GLY A 191 -12.27 9.82 -12.76
N GLU A 192 -12.31 8.79 -13.61
CA GLU A 192 -13.54 8.02 -13.82
C GLU A 192 -13.95 7.29 -12.54
N PRO A 193 -15.21 7.37 -12.10
CA PRO A 193 -15.68 6.69 -10.88
C PRO A 193 -15.76 5.17 -11.09
N GLY A 194 -15.58 4.39 -10.00
CA GLY A 194 -15.73 2.94 -10.00
C GLY A 194 -14.96 2.26 -8.85
N PRO A 195 -15.04 0.93 -8.74
CA PRO A 195 -14.31 0.17 -7.73
C PRO A 195 -12.80 0.25 -7.94
N ALA A 196 -12.02 -0.12 -6.92
CA ALA A 196 -10.59 -0.31 -7.06
C ALA A 196 -10.31 -1.37 -8.12
N PRO A 197 -9.42 -1.11 -9.11
CA PRO A 197 -9.11 -2.10 -10.15
C PRO A 197 -8.46 -3.36 -9.56
N ALA A 198 -8.86 -4.53 -10.02
CA ALA A 198 -8.37 -5.81 -9.50
C ALA A 198 -6.96 -6.17 -10.01
N ASP A 199 -6.61 -5.71 -11.19
CA ASP A 199 -5.35 -5.95 -11.88
C ASP A 199 -4.82 -4.67 -12.54
N VAL A 200 -3.59 -4.72 -13.02
CA VAL A 200 -2.93 -3.63 -13.73
C VAL A 200 -2.58 -4.10 -15.13
N ASP A 201 -3.17 -3.43 -16.12
CA ASP A 201 -2.91 -3.72 -17.52
C ASP A 201 -1.89 -2.74 -18.10
N VAL A 202 -0.79 -3.27 -18.65
CA VAL A 202 0.32 -2.51 -19.21
C VAL A 202 0.53 -2.87 -20.68
N LEU A 203 0.59 -1.87 -21.53
CA LEU A 203 0.98 -2.00 -22.94
C LEU A 203 2.41 -1.49 -23.12
N VAL A 204 3.29 -2.34 -23.61
CA VAL A 204 4.65 -2.01 -24.01
C VAL A 204 4.75 -2.05 -25.53
N ILE A 205 5.18 -0.94 -26.13
CA ILE A 205 5.45 -0.84 -27.56
C ILE A 205 6.95 -0.88 -27.75
N GLY A 206 7.43 -1.88 -28.46
CA GLY A 206 8.88 -2.05 -28.63
C GLY A 206 9.29 -3.46 -29.02
N THR A 207 10.59 -3.70 -28.86
CA THR A 207 11.26 -4.99 -29.13
C THR A 207 11.87 -5.58 -27.87
N ALA A 208 11.47 -5.08 -26.70
CA ALA A 208 11.98 -5.55 -25.41
C ALA A 208 11.89 -7.06 -25.30
N ASP A 209 12.86 -7.63 -24.59
CA ASP A 209 12.88 -9.07 -24.34
C ASP A 209 11.69 -9.52 -23.50
N PRO A 210 11.00 -10.63 -23.87
CA PRO A 210 9.86 -11.13 -23.09
C PRO A 210 10.20 -11.47 -21.65
N ASP A 211 11.36 -12.13 -21.43
CA ASP A 211 11.74 -12.59 -20.10
C ASP A 211 11.99 -11.40 -19.17
N SER A 212 12.59 -10.31 -19.67
CA SER A 212 12.77 -9.06 -18.93
C SER A 212 11.43 -8.37 -18.57
N LEU A 213 10.45 -8.46 -19.46
CA LEU A 213 9.11 -7.93 -19.18
C LEU A 213 8.34 -8.78 -18.16
N ASP A 214 8.50 -10.10 -18.22
CA ASP A 214 7.88 -11.02 -17.27
C ASP A 214 8.49 -10.82 -15.87
N GLU A 215 9.81 -10.65 -15.76
CA GLU A 215 10.49 -10.31 -14.49
C GLU A 215 9.98 -8.98 -13.91
N ALA A 216 9.87 -7.94 -14.74
CA ALA A 216 9.32 -6.65 -14.34
C ALA A 216 7.85 -6.76 -13.87
N ALA A 217 7.02 -7.57 -14.57
CA ALA A 217 5.64 -7.83 -14.18
C ALA A 217 5.55 -8.52 -12.82
N GLU A 218 6.36 -9.57 -12.60
CA GLU A 218 6.41 -10.27 -11.31
C GLU A 218 6.85 -9.36 -10.16
N GLN A 219 7.84 -8.51 -10.39
CA GLN A 219 8.30 -7.56 -9.38
C GLN A 219 7.24 -6.49 -9.09
N ALA A 220 6.60 -5.94 -10.13
CA ALA A 220 5.49 -5.02 -9.97
C ALA A 220 4.32 -5.66 -9.21
N GLN A 221 3.97 -6.92 -9.51
CA GLN A 221 2.93 -7.67 -8.80
C GLN A 221 3.25 -7.82 -7.31
N ARG A 222 4.51 -8.13 -6.97
CA ARG A 222 4.94 -8.22 -5.56
C ARG A 222 4.78 -6.88 -4.83
N THR A 223 5.17 -5.78 -5.47
CA THR A 223 5.11 -4.43 -4.89
C THR A 223 3.68 -3.91 -4.77
N LEU A 224 2.85 -4.15 -5.78
CA LEU A 224 1.48 -3.64 -5.87
C LEU A 224 0.45 -4.55 -5.19
N HIS A 225 0.84 -5.76 -4.79
CA HIS A 225 -0.03 -6.79 -4.22
C HIS A 225 -1.27 -7.08 -5.08
N ARG A 226 -1.11 -7.03 -6.42
CA ARG A 226 -2.14 -7.35 -7.41
C ARG A 226 -1.54 -7.79 -8.73
N PRO A 227 -2.26 -8.57 -9.53
CA PRO A 227 -1.77 -9.02 -10.84
C PRO A 227 -1.37 -7.86 -11.74
N VAL A 228 -0.24 -8.03 -12.44
CA VAL A 228 0.24 -7.07 -13.45
C VAL A 228 0.38 -7.81 -14.78
N ASN A 229 -0.36 -7.36 -15.78
CA ASN A 229 -0.41 -7.97 -17.10
C ASN A 229 0.35 -7.08 -18.08
N ILE A 230 1.55 -7.45 -18.51
CA ILE A 230 2.31 -6.71 -19.52
C ILE A 230 2.07 -7.33 -20.89
N ARG A 231 1.54 -6.56 -21.81
CA ARG A 231 1.37 -6.96 -23.21
C ARG A 231 2.32 -6.18 -24.12
N ARG A 232 3.21 -6.90 -24.78
CA ARG A 232 4.12 -6.30 -25.77
C ARG A 232 3.48 -6.27 -27.16
N VAL A 233 3.64 -5.13 -27.85
CA VAL A 233 3.23 -4.92 -29.25
C VAL A 233 4.41 -4.33 -30.01
N ARG A 234 4.65 -4.81 -31.23
CA ARG A 234 5.68 -4.24 -32.11
C ARG A 234 5.29 -2.85 -32.59
N PRO A 235 6.24 -1.92 -32.76
CA PRO A 235 5.96 -0.55 -33.20
C PRO A 235 5.19 -0.48 -34.52
N GLU A 236 5.46 -1.39 -35.47
CA GLU A 236 4.78 -1.46 -36.75
C GLU A 236 3.29 -1.82 -36.58
N THR A 237 3.02 -2.82 -35.72
CA THR A 237 1.66 -3.27 -35.42
C THR A 237 0.87 -2.16 -34.71
N TRP A 238 1.51 -1.45 -33.78
CA TRP A 238 0.90 -0.32 -33.08
C TRP A 238 0.54 0.83 -34.04
N ARG A 239 1.45 1.20 -34.97
CA ARG A 239 1.21 2.26 -35.94
C ARG A 239 0.15 1.87 -36.95
N ALA A 240 0.23 0.65 -37.50
CA ALA A 240 -0.71 0.14 -38.48
C ALA A 240 -2.13 -0.03 -37.90
N ALA A 241 -2.25 -0.35 -36.64
CA ALA A 241 -3.49 -0.57 -35.86
C ALA A 241 -4.68 -0.94 -36.75
N SER A 242 -4.58 -2.12 -37.38
CA SER A 242 -5.62 -2.62 -38.25
C SER A 242 -7.01 -2.55 -37.62
N PRO A 243 -8.03 -2.07 -38.31
CA PRO A 243 -9.43 -2.18 -37.86
C PRO A 243 -9.84 -3.61 -37.50
N ALA A 244 -9.08 -4.59 -38.01
CA ALA A 244 -9.29 -6.01 -37.72
C ALA A 244 -8.71 -6.49 -36.37
N ASP A 245 -7.97 -5.64 -35.62
CA ASP A 245 -7.52 -5.96 -34.28
C ASP A 245 -8.40 -5.27 -33.22
N PRO A 246 -9.43 -5.97 -32.68
CA PRO A 246 -10.36 -5.39 -31.72
C PRO A 246 -9.69 -4.92 -30.44
N PHE A 247 -8.59 -5.59 -30.02
CA PHE A 247 -7.85 -5.22 -28.83
C PHE A 247 -7.18 -3.86 -29.00
N LEU A 248 -6.39 -3.68 -30.06
CA LEU A 248 -5.69 -2.42 -30.30
C LEU A 248 -6.66 -1.26 -30.54
N GLN A 249 -7.80 -1.51 -31.20
CA GLN A 249 -8.85 -0.52 -31.33
C GLN A 249 -9.44 -0.13 -29.96
N SER A 250 -9.75 -1.11 -29.12
CA SER A 250 -10.24 -0.84 -27.77
C SER A 250 -9.26 -0.03 -26.93
N VAL A 251 -7.97 -0.37 -26.99
CA VAL A 251 -6.92 0.35 -26.23
C VAL A 251 -6.76 1.78 -26.74
N LYS A 252 -6.76 2.01 -28.06
CA LYS A 252 -6.60 3.35 -28.65
C LYS A 252 -7.79 4.29 -28.41
N THR A 253 -8.97 3.75 -28.20
CA THR A 253 -10.20 4.55 -27.98
C THR A 253 -10.46 4.86 -26.50
N ARG A 254 -9.70 4.29 -25.58
CA ARG A 254 -9.83 4.48 -24.13
C ARG A 254 -8.68 5.31 -23.56
N PRO A 255 -8.79 5.82 -22.33
CA PRO A 255 -7.71 6.52 -21.67
C PRO A 255 -6.44 5.67 -21.60
N LEU A 256 -5.31 6.32 -21.91
CA LEU A 256 -3.97 5.79 -21.71
C LEU A 256 -3.22 6.69 -20.75
N VAL A 257 -2.44 6.09 -19.85
CA VAL A 257 -1.52 6.80 -18.97
C VAL A 257 -0.11 6.41 -19.37
N SER A 258 0.64 7.38 -19.88
CA SER A 258 2.03 7.15 -20.27
C SER A 258 2.88 6.83 -19.05
N ILE A 259 3.64 5.74 -19.13
CA ILE A 259 4.68 5.41 -18.18
C ILE A 259 5.93 6.15 -18.67
N GLY A 260 6.28 7.25 -17.95
CA GLY A 260 7.45 8.07 -18.29
C GLY A 260 8.71 7.24 -18.09
N ARG A 261 9.56 7.19 -19.13
CA ARG A 261 10.97 6.87 -18.91
C ARG A 261 11.62 8.17 -18.50
N ASN A 262 12.21 8.22 -17.31
CA ASN A 262 13.05 9.35 -16.93
C ASN A 262 14.10 9.47 -18.03
N ALA A 263 13.96 10.51 -18.87
CA ALA A 263 15.02 10.88 -19.78
C ALA A 263 16.20 11.32 -18.91
N ALA A 264 17.24 10.47 -18.88
CA ALA A 264 18.50 10.78 -18.24
C ALA A 264 19.18 11.95 -18.95
#